data_f66dad3151cf1c4c43343aee10d9109a
#
_entry.id   f66dad3151cf1c4c43343aee10d9109a
#
_cell.length_a   1.000
_cell.length_b   1.000
_cell.length_c   1.000
_cell.angle_alpha   90.00
_cell.angle_beta   90.00
_cell.angle_gamma   90.00
#
_symmetry.space_group_name_H-M   'P 1'
#
loop_
_entity.id
_entity.type
_entity.pdbx_description
1 polymer ?
#
loop_
_entity_poly.entity_id
_entity_poly.type
_entity_poly.pdbx_seq_one_letter_code
_entity_poly.pdbx_strand_id
1 'polypeptide(L)'
;MVRQFFLILLLLSLPAAAQRLFVEAPPSLRPLASRLQALDPVQIEGAARLVGLQDPGPPIRVILAEEGSVQALSAPRWVAGYALPEQGVVVLLPARSPSYPDSTLEDLLRHELAHVLVGRASHLRPLPRWFHEGVALIAGSSWGLEEQTRLATTLLSGGEVPLAEVDRRFGGGEGEVRSAYTLAGAFVRDLLSRHGRDVIGEILAGVAAGLSFDEAFAQATGTPLADAERTFWASQTLWYRWVPFLTSSVVLWILITLLALWAIRRRRKRDAARLAGWAAEEEAAQSPEPPVVH
;
A
#
# COMPACT_ATOMS: atom_id res chain seq x y z
N MET A 1 -20.82 1.87 -69.21
CA MET A 1 -21.15 1.15 -67.96
C MET A 1 -20.12 1.51 -66.90
N VAL A 2 -20.42 2.49 -66.07
CA VAL A 2 -19.52 2.95 -64.97
C VAL A 2 -20.11 2.41 -63.69
N ARG A 3 -19.39 1.46 -63.03
CA ARG A 3 -19.72 0.93 -61.70
C ARG A 3 -19.20 1.89 -60.63
N GLN A 4 -20.10 2.63 -60.00
CA GLN A 4 -19.83 3.39 -58.80
C GLN A 4 -19.68 2.42 -57.62
N PHE A 5 -18.45 2.34 -57.04
CA PHE A 5 -18.21 1.71 -55.76
C PHE A 5 -18.58 2.70 -54.65
N PHE A 6 -19.69 2.43 -53.96
CA PHE A 6 -20.01 3.09 -52.69
C PHE A 6 -19.12 2.51 -51.59
N LEU A 7 -18.13 3.28 -51.14
CA LEU A 7 -17.35 2.99 -49.95
C LEU A 7 -18.18 3.37 -48.74
N ILE A 8 -18.82 2.39 -48.08
CA ILE A 8 -19.46 2.60 -46.81
C ILE A 8 -18.37 2.71 -45.72
N LEU A 9 -18.06 3.93 -45.33
CA LEU A 9 -17.18 4.21 -44.19
C LEU A 9 -17.97 3.87 -42.88
N LEU A 10 -17.75 2.66 -42.38
CA LEU A 10 -18.25 2.27 -41.05
C LEU A 10 -17.47 3.08 -40.02
N LEU A 11 -17.98 4.22 -39.61
CA LEU A 11 -17.53 4.94 -38.42
C LEU A 11 -17.87 4.05 -37.21
N LEU A 12 -16.93 3.22 -36.79
CA LEU A 12 -16.92 2.61 -35.46
C LEU A 12 -16.85 3.76 -34.46
N SER A 13 -17.98 4.21 -33.99
CA SER A 13 -18.07 5.05 -32.80
C SER A 13 -17.56 4.18 -31.63
N LEU A 14 -16.29 4.35 -31.26
CA LEU A 14 -15.81 3.89 -29.97
C LEU A 14 -16.74 4.51 -28.91
N PRO A 15 -17.29 3.72 -27.99
CA PRO A 15 -18.05 4.31 -26.90
C PRO A 15 -17.12 5.29 -26.21
N ALA A 16 -17.47 6.56 -26.17
CA ALA A 16 -16.81 7.55 -25.35
C ALA A 16 -16.84 6.97 -23.93
N ALA A 17 -15.68 6.68 -23.35
CA ALA A 17 -15.60 6.22 -21.96
C ALA A 17 -16.44 7.19 -21.14
N ALA A 18 -17.56 6.71 -20.60
CA ALA A 18 -18.48 7.58 -19.89
C ALA A 18 -17.70 8.23 -18.73
N GLN A 19 -17.68 9.56 -18.72
CA GLN A 19 -17.03 10.34 -17.70
C GLN A 19 -17.55 9.90 -16.32
N ARG A 20 -16.67 9.38 -15.46
CA ARG A 20 -17.03 8.81 -14.17
C ARG A 20 -16.94 9.81 -13.03
N LEU A 21 -16.23 10.94 -13.23
CA LEU A 21 -16.12 12.03 -12.28
C LEU A 21 -16.71 13.33 -12.84
N PHE A 22 -17.43 14.06 -12.01
CA PHE A 22 -17.83 15.44 -12.27
C PHE A 22 -17.19 16.34 -11.20
N VAL A 23 -16.16 17.10 -11.60
CA VAL A 23 -15.45 17.99 -10.67
C VAL A 23 -16.06 19.39 -10.76
N GLU A 24 -16.68 19.82 -9.66
CA GLU A 24 -17.22 21.16 -9.46
C GLU A 24 -16.25 22.01 -8.64
N ALA A 25 -16.00 23.24 -9.08
CA ALA A 25 -15.08 24.12 -8.40
C ALA A 25 -15.46 25.61 -8.57
N PRO A 26 -15.18 26.46 -7.57
CA PRO A 26 -15.24 27.89 -7.73
C PRO A 26 -14.20 28.37 -8.76
N PRO A 27 -14.34 29.59 -9.30
CA PRO A 27 -13.45 30.12 -10.35
C PRO A 27 -11.95 30.04 -10.01
N SER A 28 -11.60 30.28 -8.75
CA SER A 28 -10.22 30.22 -8.23
C SER A 28 -9.59 28.82 -8.30
N LEU A 29 -10.38 27.75 -8.21
CA LEU A 29 -9.93 26.35 -8.18
C LEU A 29 -10.14 25.62 -9.52
N ARG A 30 -10.60 26.30 -10.58
CA ARG A 30 -10.82 25.70 -11.92
C ARG A 30 -9.60 24.98 -12.50
N PRO A 31 -8.36 25.54 -12.42
CA PRO A 31 -7.18 24.83 -12.93
C PRO A 31 -6.94 23.49 -12.21
N LEU A 32 -7.22 23.46 -10.91
CA LEU A 32 -7.10 22.26 -10.09
C LEU A 32 -8.20 21.24 -10.45
N ALA A 33 -9.44 21.71 -10.65
CA ALA A 33 -10.54 20.85 -11.11
C ALA A 33 -10.22 20.18 -12.44
N SER A 34 -9.68 20.93 -13.42
CA SER A 34 -9.28 20.35 -14.71
C SER A 34 -8.20 19.28 -14.57
N ARG A 35 -7.24 19.47 -13.65
CA ARG A 35 -6.19 18.50 -13.35
C ARG A 35 -6.78 17.21 -12.75
N LEU A 36 -7.65 17.32 -11.75
CA LEU A 36 -8.30 16.18 -11.14
C LEU A 36 -9.24 15.44 -12.11
N GLN A 37 -9.94 16.19 -12.96
CA GLN A 37 -10.80 15.63 -14.00
C GLN A 37 -10.02 14.75 -15.00
N ALA A 38 -8.76 15.09 -15.27
CA ALA A 38 -7.91 14.34 -16.19
C ALA A 38 -7.39 13.00 -15.62
N LEU A 39 -7.52 12.77 -14.30
CA LEU A 39 -7.05 11.56 -13.62
C LEU A 39 -7.98 10.34 -13.78
N ASP A 40 -9.08 10.53 -14.47
CA ASP A 40 -10.32 9.80 -14.32
C ASP A 40 -10.35 8.29 -14.55
N PRO A 41 -10.04 7.66 -15.69
CA PRO A 41 -10.63 6.31 -15.89
C PRO A 41 -9.88 5.19 -15.15
N VAL A 42 -8.56 5.18 -15.20
CA VAL A 42 -7.75 4.03 -14.71
C VAL A 42 -7.78 3.91 -13.19
N GLN A 43 -7.93 5.03 -12.49
CA GLN A 43 -7.85 5.06 -11.03
C GLN A 43 -9.14 4.62 -10.38
N ILE A 44 -10.29 5.03 -10.92
CA ILE A 44 -11.62 4.56 -10.46
C ILE A 44 -11.78 3.07 -10.74
N GLU A 45 -11.35 2.59 -11.90
CA GLU A 45 -11.40 1.18 -12.24
C GLU A 45 -10.50 0.34 -11.32
N GLY A 46 -9.34 0.85 -10.92
CA GLY A 46 -8.45 0.19 -9.97
C GLY A 46 -9.10 0.02 -8.59
N ALA A 47 -9.68 1.09 -8.07
CA ALA A 47 -10.39 1.08 -6.80
C ALA A 47 -11.69 0.24 -6.86
N ALA A 48 -12.44 0.32 -7.95
CA ALA A 48 -13.64 -0.48 -8.16
C ALA A 48 -13.31 -1.99 -8.19
N ARG A 49 -12.24 -2.38 -8.90
CA ARG A 49 -11.77 -3.78 -8.90
C ARG A 49 -11.35 -4.25 -7.51
N LEU A 50 -10.67 -3.41 -6.73
CA LEU A 50 -10.26 -3.76 -5.36
C LEU A 50 -11.47 -4.11 -4.49
N VAL A 51 -12.57 -3.39 -4.64
CA VAL A 51 -13.81 -3.62 -3.89
C VAL A 51 -14.79 -4.59 -4.57
N GLY A 52 -14.36 -5.25 -5.64
CA GLY A 52 -15.15 -6.29 -6.35
C GLY A 52 -16.26 -5.75 -7.27
N LEU A 53 -16.28 -4.45 -7.57
CA LEU A 53 -17.25 -3.86 -8.46
C LEU A 53 -16.82 -4.01 -9.92
N GLN A 54 -17.65 -4.66 -10.74
CA GLN A 54 -17.50 -4.74 -12.21
C GLN A 54 -17.85 -3.40 -12.87
N ASP A 55 -18.84 -2.71 -12.35
CA ASP A 55 -19.24 -1.36 -12.73
C ASP A 55 -19.15 -0.45 -11.50
N PRO A 56 -18.35 0.64 -11.56
CA PRO A 56 -18.29 1.62 -10.48
C PRO A 56 -19.64 2.28 -10.13
N GLY A 57 -20.63 2.13 -10.99
CA GLY A 57 -21.96 2.72 -10.83
C GLY A 57 -22.05 4.16 -11.36
N PRO A 58 -23.04 4.95 -10.88
CA PRO A 58 -23.25 6.32 -11.35
C PRO A 58 -22.02 7.20 -11.16
N PRO A 59 -21.85 8.25 -11.97
CA PRO A 59 -20.75 9.20 -11.80
C PRO A 59 -20.68 9.76 -10.38
N ILE A 60 -19.46 9.98 -9.90
CA ILE A 60 -19.19 10.56 -8.57
C ILE A 60 -18.97 12.05 -8.73
N ARG A 61 -19.66 12.85 -7.91
CA ARG A 61 -19.49 14.29 -7.84
C ARG A 61 -18.35 14.65 -6.91
N VAL A 62 -17.36 15.38 -7.40
CA VAL A 62 -16.23 15.89 -6.61
C VAL A 62 -16.38 17.40 -6.48
N ILE A 63 -16.51 17.90 -5.27
CA ILE A 63 -16.66 19.32 -4.98
C ILE A 63 -15.34 19.83 -4.39
N LEU A 64 -14.70 20.75 -5.10
CA LEU A 64 -13.57 21.50 -4.55
C LEU A 64 -14.10 22.71 -3.79
N ALA A 65 -13.80 22.79 -2.50
CA ALA A 65 -14.35 23.80 -1.62
C ALA A 65 -13.24 24.72 -1.07
N GLU A 66 -13.52 26.03 -0.98
CA GLU A 66 -12.67 27.01 -0.34
C GLU A 66 -12.87 27.02 1.18
N GLU A 67 -11.89 27.53 1.94
CA GLU A 67 -11.92 27.57 3.42
C GLU A 67 -13.13 28.35 4.01
N GLY A 68 -13.68 29.29 3.31
CA GLY A 68 -14.86 30.03 3.76
C GLY A 68 -16.20 29.39 3.42
N SER A 69 -16.18 28.26 2.70
CA SER A 69 -17.42 27.58 2.24
C SER A 69 -18.16 26.87 3.35
N VAL A 70 -19.46 26.60 3.14
CA VAL A 70 -20.28 25.81 4.07
C VAL A 70 -19.67 24.41 4.28
N GLN A 71 -19.13 23.81 3.23
CA GLN A 71 -18.48 22.50 3.27
C GLN A 71 -17.23 22.52 4.19
N ALA A 72 -16.42 23.56 4.10
CA ALA A 72 -15.24 23.72 4.96
C ALA A 72 -15.60 24.01 6.42
N LEU A 73 -16.66 24.78 6.64
CA LEU A 73 -17.12 25.14 7.99
C LEU A 73 -17.80 23.97 8.70
N SER A 74 -18.38 23.03 7.98
CA SER A 74 -19.01 21.81 8.53
C SER A 74 -18.02 20.70 8.86
N ALA A 75 -16.77 20.76 8.36
CA ALA A 75 -15.72 19.79 8.60
C ALA A 75 -14.71 20.29 9.65
N PRO A 76 -14.17 19.41 10.53
CA PRO A 76 -13.08 19.75 11.42
C PRO A 76 -11.88 20.33 10.65
N ARG A 77 -11.13 21.25 11.26
CA ARG A 77 -10.02 21.95 10.58
C ARG A 77 -8.90 21.07 10.02
N TRP A 78 -8.74 19.89 10.61
CA TRP A 78 -7.72 18.92 10.20
C TRP A 78 -8.20 17.98 9.09
N VAL A 79 -9.46 18.02 8.69
CA VAL A 79 -10.04 17.22 7.61
C VAL A 79 -9.82 17.95 6.28
N ALA A 80 -9.06 17.35 5.38
CA ALA A 80 -8.77 17.88 4.03
C ALA A 80 -9.74 17.37 2.96
N GLY A 81 -10.46 16.27 3.23
CA GLY A 81 -11.50 15.71 2.35
C GLY A 81 -12.48 14.85 3.14
N TYR A 82 -13.61 14.59 2.56
CA TYR A 82 -14.58 13.61 3.07
C TYR A 82 -15.53 13.13 1.96
N ALA A 83 -15.97 11.91 2.09
CA ALA A 83 -16.95 11.30 1.20
C ALA A 83 -18.35 11.26 1.83
N LEU A 84 -19.36 11.34 0.98
CA LEU A 84 -20.76 11.09 1.30
C LEU A 84 -21.25 9.93 0.41
N PRO A 85 -20.98 8.67 0.79
CA PRO A 85 -21.22 7.50 -0.05
C PRO A 85 -22.67 7.38 -0.53
N GLU A 86 -23.64 7.68 0.34
CA GLU A 86 -25.08 7.65 0.02
C GLU A 86 -25.46 8.58 -1.13
N GLN A 87 -24.75 9.70 -1.28
CA GLN A 87 -25.01 10.72 -2.28
C GLN A 87 -24.10 10.57 -3.51
N GLY A 88 -23.06 9.73 -3.43
CA GLY A 88 -22.02 9.66 -4.45
C GLY A 88 -21.22 10.96 -4.57
N VAL A 89 -20.96 11.63 -3.45
CA VAL A 89 -20.27 12.93 -3.41
C VAL A 89 -18.98 12.81 -2.63
N VAL A 90 -17.95 13.47 -3.15
CA VAL A 90 -16.67 13.69 -2.48
C VAL A 90 -16.45 15.19 -2.35
N VAL A 91 -16.04 15.66 -1.18
CA VAL A 91 -15.66 17.05 -0.94
C VAL A 91 -14.18 17.10 -0.63
N LEU A 92 -13.45 17.96 -1.33
CA LEU A 92 -12.03 18.20 -1.10
C LEU A 92 -11.80 19.65 -0.71
N LEU A 93 -10.90 19.87 0.24
CA LEU A 93 -10.48 21.17 0.76
C LEU A 93 -9.00 21.36 0.44
N PRO A 94 -8.66 21.81 -0.78
CA PRO A 94 -7.28 21.84 -1.28
C PRO A 94 -6.31 22.65 -0.42
N ALA A 95 -6.81 23.68 0.27
CA ALA A 95 -6.01 24.49 1.18
C ALA A 95 -5.50 23.73 2.41
N ARG A 96 -6.11 22.56 2.73
CA ARG A 96 -5.74 21.69 3.84
C ARG A 96 -4.88 20.49 3.42
N SER A 97 -4.71 20.29 2.10
CA SER A 97 -3.88 19.22 1.55
C SER A 97 -2.43 19.72 1.31
N PRO A 98 -1.37 18.91 1.53
CA PRO A 98 -1.44 17.49 1.95
C PRO A 98 -1.81 17.34 3.44
N SER A 99 -2.54 16.29 3.75
CA SER A 99 -2.94 15.93 5.11
C SER A 99 -2.82 14.42 5.30
N TYR A 100 -2.17 14.00 6.38
CA TYR A 100 -2.07 12.57 6.65
C TYR A 100 -3.47 11.91 6.68
N PRO A 101 -3.65 10.72 6.06
CA PRO A 101 -2.63 9.82 5.53
C PRO A 101 -2.14 10.15 4.10
N ASP A 102 -2.76 11.09 3.39
CA ASP A 102 -2.52 11.33 1.98
C ASP A 102 -1.40 12.35 1.75
N SER A 103 -0.52 12.06 0.80
CA SER A 103 0.66 12.88 0.48
C SER A 103 0.38 13.95 -0.57
N THR A 104 -0.65 13.74 -1.39
CA THR A 104 -1.07 14.65 -2.46
C THR A 104 -2.60 14.79 -2.49
N LEU A 105 -3.08 15.82 -3.19
CA LEU A 105 -4.53 15.99 -3.40
C LEU A 105 -5.12 14.85 -4.26
N GLU A 106 -4.33 14.31 -5.15
CA GLU A 106 -4.70 13.15 -5.97
C GLU A 106 -4.82 11.87 -5.14
N ASP A 107 -3.94 11.67 -4.15
CA ASP A 107 -4.04 10.56 -3.21
C ASP A 107 -5.30 10.70 -2.36
N LEU A 108 -5.54 11.90 -1.83
CA LEU A 108 -6.75 12.23 -1.09
C LEU A 108 -8.02 11.98 -1.93
N LEU A 109 -8.04 12.41 -3.20
CA LEU A 109 -9.17 12.11 -4.08
C LEU A 109 -9.42 10.61 -4.22
N ARG A 110 -8.36 9.81 -4.44
CA ARG A 110 -8.50 8.34 -4.55
C ARG A 110 -9.00 7.71 -3.26
N HIS A 111 -8.49 8.19 -2.13
CA HIS A 111 -8.93 7.77 -0.80
C HIS A 111 -10.44 8.02 -0.63
N GLU A 112 -10.90 9.23 -0.89
CA GLU A 112 -12.31 9.60 -0.76
C GLU A 112 -13.22 8.89 -1.79
N LEU A 113 -12.73 8.67 -3.01
CA LEU A 113 -13.43 7.85 -4.00
C LEU A 113 -13.61 6.40 -3.52
N ALA A 114 -12.61 5.84 -2.86
CA ALA A 114 -12.70 4.48 -2.33
C ALA A 114 -13.81 4.37 -1.29
N HIS A 115 -14.02 5.37 -0.43
CA HIS A 115 -15.16 5.38 0.49
C HIS A 115 -16.51 5.29 -0.21
N VAL A 116 -16.69 6.01 -1.33
CA VAL A 116 -17.92 5.90 -2.14
C VAL A 116 -18.06 4.50 -2.74
N LEU A 117 -16.98 3.94 -3.27
CA LEU A 117 -17.00 2.61 -3.89
C LEU A 117 -17.21 1.48 -2.88
N VAL A 118 -16.59 1.56 -1.70
CA VAL A 118 -16.85 0.64 -0.58
C VAL A 118 -18.31 0.70 -0.14
N GLY A 119 -18.87 1.92 -0.01
CA GLY A 119 -20.29 2.09 0.29
C GLY A 119 -21.22 1.44 -0.74
N ARG A 120 -20.88 1.56 -2.03
CA ARG A 120 -21.63 0.90 -3.12
C ARG A 120 -21.52 -0.62 -3.04
N ALA A 121 -20.28 -1.14 -2.85
CA ALA A 121 -20.01 -2.57 -2.80
C ALA A 121 -20.65 -3.25 -1.58
N SER A 122 -20.76 -2.54 -0.45
CA SER A 122 -21.40 -3.04 0.78
C SER A 122 -22.91 -2.76 0.84
N HIS A 123 -23.50 -2.11 -0.16
CA HIS A 123 -24.87 -1.58 -0.11
C HIS A 123 -25.12 -0.66 1.09
N LEU A 124 -24.11 0.15 1.45
CA LEU A 124 -24.13 1.08 2.59
C LEU A 124 -24.32 0.40 3.95
N ARG A 125 -24.10 -0.91 4.03
CA ARG A 125 -24.17 -1.63 5.31
C ARG A 125 -22.99 -1.28 6.19
N PRO A 126 -23.16 -1.31 7.53
CA PRO A 126 -22.11 -0.98 8.47
C PRO A 126 -20.89 -1.88 8.31
N LEU A 127 -19.71 -1.29 8.33
CA LEU A 127 -18.40 -1.94 8.30
C LEU A 127 -17.57 -1.45 9.49
N PRO A 128 -16.66 -2.26 10.03
CA PRO A 128 -15.66 -1.78 10.98
C PRO A 128 -14.85 -0.63 10.37
N ARG A 129 -14.58 0.40 11.15
CA ARG A 129 -13.91 1.59 10.65
C ARG A 129 -12.48 1.27 10.18
N TRP A 130 -11.75 0.42 10.90
CA TRP A 130 -10.43 -0.01 10.49
C TRP A 130 -10.41 -0.65 9.10
N PHE A 131 -11.45 -1.43 8.76
CA PHE A 131 -11.56 -2.06 7.44
C PHE A 131 -11.86 -1.03 6.35
N HIS A 132 -12.82 -0.15 6.61
CA HIS A 132 -13.22 0.91 5.67
C HIS A 132 -12.05 1.86 5.36
N GLU A 133 -11.35 2.35 6.39
CA GLU A 133 -10.19 3.23 6.24
C GLU A 133 -8.97 2.50 5.64
N GLY A 134 -8.75 1.24 6.04
CA GLY A 134 -7.67 0.43 5.49
C GLY A 134 -7.83 0.16 4.00
N VAL A 135 -9.04 -0.13 3.53
CA VAL A 135 -9.34 -0.28 2.09
C VAL A 135 -9.14 1.03 1.35
N ALA A 136 -9.61 2.16 1.91
CA ALA A 136 -9.44 3.48 1.31
C ALA A 136 -7.95 3.86 1.16
N LEU A 137 -7.14 3.57 2.18
CA LEU A 137 -5.69 3.75 2.12
C LEU A 137 -5.03 2.96 0.99
N ILE A 138 -5.37 1.67 0.85
CA ILE A 138 -4.80 0.82 -0.20
C ILE A 138 -5.23 1.29 -1.60
N ALA A 139 -6.45 1.80 -1.73
CA ALA A 139 -6.93 2.36 -2.98
C ALA A 139 -6.29 3.72 -3.31
N GLY A 140 -6.03 4.55 -2.30
CA GLY A 140 -5.53 5.93 -2.43
C GLY A 140 -4.03 6.03 -2.68
N SER A 141 -3.22 5.27 -1.95
CA SER A 141 -1.78 5.44 -1.92
C SER A 141 -1.01 4.18 -2.28
N SER A 142 0.21 4.37 -2.82
CA SER A 142 1.18 3.29 -2.94
C SER A 142 1.86 3.05 -1.58
N TRP A 143 1.74 1.85 -1.04
CA TRP A 143 2.46 1.45 0.17
C TRP A 143 3.96 1.38 -0.09
N GLY A 144 4.70 2.36 0.41
CA GLY A 144 6.14 2.51 0.21
C GLY A 144 6.97 2.27 1.48
N LEU A 145 8.23 2.70 1.43
CA LEU A 145 9.17 2.60 2.57
C LEU A 145 8.73 3.45 3.76
N GLU A 146 8.04 4.57 3.50
CA GLU A 146 7.57 5.46 4.54
C GLU A 146 6.49 4.80 5.40
N GLU A 147 5.50 4.18 4.79
CA GLU A 147 4.44 3.45 5.47
C GLU A 147 4.98 2.25 6.24
N GLN A 148 5.96 1.54 5.66
CA GLN A 148 6.66 0.44 6.35
C GLN A 148 7.42 0.93 7.59
N THR A 149 8.09 2.09 7.49
CA THR A 149 8.82 2.70 8.62
C THR A 149 7.86 3.15 9.71
N ARG A 150 6.71 3.74 9.34
CA ARG A 150 5.65 4.13 10.30
C ARG A 150 5.06 2.93 11.00
N LEU A 151 4.77 1.86 10.25
CA LEU A 151 4.31 0.60 10.85
C LEU A 151 5.34 0.07 11.84
N ALA A 152 6.62 0.04 11.45
CA ALA A 152 7.72 -0.36 12.34
C ALA A 152 7.73 0.44 13.64
N THR A 153 7.67 1.76 13.52
CA THR A 153 7.67 2.66 14.69
C THR A 153 6.44 2.46 15.57
N THR A 154 5.26 2.33 14.97
CA THR A 154 4.00 2.09 15.68
C THR A 154 4.04 0.79 16.48
N LEU A 155 4.57 -0.27 15.88
CA LEU A 155 4.67 -1.58 16.50
C LEU A 155 5.73 -1.64 17.61
N LEU A 156 6.85 -0.93 17.44
CA LEU A 156 7.90 -0.83 18.47
C LEU A 156 7.43 -0.05 19.70
N SER A 157 6.55 0.95 19.53
CA SER A 157 6.09 1.81 20.60
C SER A 157 4.81 1.33 21.27
N GLY A 158 3.93 0.60 20.55
CA GLY A 158 2.57 0.30 20.99
C GLY A 158 2.24 -1.16 21.26
N GLY A 159 3.09 -2.11 20.85
CA GLY A 159 2.79 -3.54 20.96
C GLY A 159 1.59 -4.00 20.11
N GLU A 160 0.98 -5.11 20.52
CA GLU A 160 -0.21 -5.65 19.87
C GLU A 160 -1.43 -4.80 20.23
N VAL A 161 -2.13 -4.29 19.22
CA VAL A 161 -3.33 -3.46 19.37
C VAL A 161 -4.51 -4.18 18.74
N PRO A 162 -5.51 -4.62 19.52
CA PRO A 162 -6.69 -5.27 18.96
C PRO A 162 -7.42 -4.40 17.94
N LEU A 163 -8.00 -5.00 16.88
CA LEU A 163 -8.72 -4.27 15.84
C LEU A 163 -9.87 -3.44 16.39
N ALA A 164 -10.54 -3.91 17.43
CA ALA A 164 -11.55 -3.14 18.14
C ALA A 164 -10.97 -1.88 18.84
N GLU A 165 -9.71 -1.91 19.24
CA GLU A 165 -9.00 -0.74 19.75
C GLU A 165 -8.56 0.18 18.62
N VAL A 166 -8.16 -0.36 17.46
CA VAL A 166 -7.87 0.44 16.27
C VAL A 166 -9.08 1.27 15.88
N ASP A 167 -10.28 0.71 15.90
CA ASP A 167 -11.53 1.43 15.63
C ASP A 167 -11.74 2.60 16.60
N ARG A 168 -11.49 2.40 17.90
CA ARG A 168 -11.63 3.45 18.91
C ARG A 168 -10.63 4.59 18.72
N ARG A 169 -9.41 4.30 18.29
CA ARG A 169 -8.34 5.29 18.07
C ARG A 169 -8.66 6.30 16.97
N PHE A 170 -9.51 5.97 16.02
CA PHE A 170 -9.99 6.94 15.03
C PHE A 170 -10.82 8.09 15.64
N GLY A 171 -11.33 7.94 16.85
CA GLY A 171 -11.99 9.01 17.62
C GLY A 171 -11.09 9.74 18.60
N GLY A 172 -9.81 9.40 18.66
CA GLY A 172 -8.84 9.93 19.61
C GLY A 172 -8.07 11.16 19.11
N GLY A 173 -6.92 11.40 19.73
CA GLY A 173 -6.01 12.47 19.32
C GLY A 173 -5.24 12.15 18.04
N GLU A 174 -4.54 13.17 17.49
CA GLU A 174 -3.82 13.04 16.19
C GLU A 174 -2.87 11.83 16.13
N GLY A 175 -2.12 11.55 17.21
CA GLY A 175 -1.22 10.41 17.27
C GLY A 175 -1.95 9.05 17.24
N GLU A 176 -3.12 8.97 17.90
CA GLU A 176 -3.95 7.76 17.91
C GLU A 176 -4.58 7.52 16.54
N VAL A 177 -5.13 8.56 15.92
CA VAL A 177 -5.68 8.52 14.55
C VAL A 177 -4.60 8.08 13.55
N ARG A 178 -3.40 8.65 13.64
CA ARG A 178 -2.27 8.28 12.78
C ARG A 178 -1.86 6.81 12.95
N SER A 179 -1.82 6.33 14.19
CA SER A 179 -1.57 4.92 14.52
C SER A 179 -2.68 4.01 13.94
N ALA A 180 -3.94 4.42 14.07
CA ALA A 180 -5.08 3.67 13.56
C ALA A 180 -5.01 3.50 12.04
N TYR A 181 -4.73 4.56 11.28
CA TYR A 181 -4.52 4.47 9.83
C TYR A 181 -3.40 3.50 9.46
N THR A 182 -2.24 3.61 10.14
CA THR A 182 -1.10 2.74 9.88
C THR A 182 -1.45 1.26 10.09
N LEU A 183 -2.12 0.94 11.21
CA LEU A 183 -2.50 -0.44 11.55
C LEU A 183 -3.60 -0.98 10.63
N ALA A 184 -4.61 -0.16 10.32
CA ALA A 184 -5.69 -0.52 9.40
C ALA A 184 -5.16 -0.85 8.00
N GLY A 185 -4.31 0.01 7.45
CA GLY A 185 -3.66 -0.23 6.15
C GLY A 185 -2.76 -1.47 6.15
N ALA A 186 -2.00 -1.69 7.23
CA ALA A 186 -1.14 -2.87 7.37
C ALA A 186 -1.94 -4.17 7.41
N PHE A 187 -3.05 -4.19 8.16
CA PHE A 187 -3.90 -5.37 8.26
C PHE A 187 -4.62 -5.69 6.94
N VAL A 188 -5.19 -4.68 6.26
CA VAL A 188 -5.81 -4.88 4.93
C VAL A 188 -4.77 -5.36 3.92
N ARG A 189 -3.54 -4.83 3.95
CA ARG A 189 -2.46 -5.30 3.10
C ARG A 189 -2.08 -6.75 3.39
N ASP A 190 -2.02 -7.16 4.66
CA ASP A 190 -1.76 -8.55 5.05
C ASP A 190 -2.86 -9.48 4.52
N LEU A 191 -4.14 -9.08 4.62
CA LEU A 191 -5.25 -9.81 4.02
C LEU A 191 -5.06 -10.02 2.51
N LEU A 192 -4.77 -8.96 1.78
CA LEU A 192 -4.53 -9.03 0.33
C LEU A 192 -3.33 -9.93 -0.01
N SER A 193 -2.29 -9.92 0.80
CA SER A 193 -1.10 -10.74 0.57
C SER A 193 -1.34 -12.23 0.80
N ARG A 194 -2.24 -12.58 1.73
CA ARG A 194 -2.55 -13.98 2.10
C ARG A 194 -3.65 -14.58 1.25
N HIS A 195 -4.68 -13.80 0.94
CA HIS A 195 -5.92 -14.31 0.34
C HIS A 195 -6.12 -13.84 -1.11
N GLY A 196 -5.22 -12.96 -1.62
CA GLY A 196 -5.33 -12.44 -2.97
C GLY A 196 -6.15 -11.15 -3.06
N ARG A 197 -6.23 -10.61 -4.29
CA ARG A 197 -6.80 -9.27 -4.52
C ARG A 197 -8.32 -9.23 -4.39
N ASP A 198 -8.98 -10.36 -4.55
CA ASP A 198 -10.45 -10.44 -4.63
C ASP A 198 -11.10 -10.51 -3.24
N VAL A 199 -10.32 -10.81 -2.18
CA VAL A 199 -10.82 -11.03 -0.81
C VAL A 199 -11.61 -9.83 -0.27
N ILE A 200 -11.24 -8.60 -0.60
CA ILE A 200 -11.97 -7.40 -0.16
C ILE A 200 -13.35 -7.37 -0.81
N GLY A 201 -13.41 -7.62 -2.12
CA GLY A 201 -14.68 -7.71 -2.86
C GLY A 201 -15.58 -8.83 -2.35
N GLU A 202 -15.03 -9.99 -2.02
CA GLU A 202 -15.77 -11.13 -1.46
C GLU A 202 -16.37 -10.80 -0.08
N ILE A 203 -15.60 -10.15 0.80
CA ILE A 203 -16.10 -9.69 2.10
C ILE A 203 -17.25 -8.70 1.91
N LEU A 204 -17.06 -7.69 1.05
CA LEU A 204 -18.08 -6.66 0.79
C LEU A 204 -19.35 -7.25 0.17
N ALA A 205 -19.21 -8.20 -0.76
CA ALA A 205 -20.34 -8.92 -1.34
C ALA A 205 -21.13 -9.74 -0.29
N GLY A 206 -20.42 -10.41 0.62
CA GLY A 206 -21.04 -11.10 1.76
C GLY A 206 -21.83 -10.15 2.65
N VAL A 207 -21.26 -9.00 2.99
CA VAL A 207 -21.94 -7.96 3.76
C VAL A 207 -23.16 -7.42 2.98
N ALA A 208 -23.02 -7.13 1.70
CA ALA A 208 -24.12 -6.66 0.84
C ALA A 208 -25.26 -7.69 0.79
N ALA A 209 -24.93 -8.98 0.80
CA ALA A 209 -25.90 -10.08 0.84
C ALA A 209 -26.61 -10.24 2.20
N GLY A 210 -26.16 -9.53 3.25
CA GLY A 210 -26.81 -9.51 4.55
C GLY A 210 -26.11 -10.26 5.67
N LEU A 211 -24.93 -10.80 5.41
CA LEU A 211 -24.08 -11.36 6.47
C LEU A 211 -23.56 -10.22 7.39
N SER A 212 -23.29 -10.56 8.64
CA SER A 212 -22.46 -9.70 9.48
C SER A 212 -21.05 -9.60 8.90
N PHE A 213 -20.29 -8.58 9.28
CA PHE A 213 -18.92 -8.43 8.81
C PHE A 213 -18.06 -9.65 9.18
N ASP A 214 -18.19 -10.17 10.39
CA ASP A 214 -17.41 -11.33 10.85
C ASP A 214 -17.74 -12.62 10.07
N GLU A 215 -19.02 -12.84 9.75
CA GLU A 215 -19.45 -13.96 8.92
C GLU A 215 -18.93 -13.83 7.49
N ALA A 216 -19.07 -12.63 6.88
CA ALA A 216 -18.56 -12.37 5.53
C ALA A 216 -17.04 -12.51 5.47
N PHE A 217 -16.34 -12.03 6.49
CA PHE A 217 -14.89 -12.17 6.63
C PHE A 217 -14.48 -13.64 6.71
N ALA A 218 -15.11 -14.40 7.60
CA ALA A 218 -14.82 -15.82 7.77
C ALA A 218 -15.13 -16.64 6.51
N GLN A 219 -16.19 -16.29 5.79
CA GLN A 219 -16.54 -16.93 4.52
C GLN A 219 -15.49 -16.65 3.43
N ALA A 220 -15.03 -15.43 3.29
CA ALA A 220 -14.06 -15.02 2.25
C ALA A 220 -12.64 -15.51 2.55
N THR A 221 -12.22 -15.52 3.82
CA THR A 221 -10.84 -15.86 4.22
C THR A 221 -10.67 -17.31 4.66
N GLY A 222 -11.76 -18.03 4.93
CA GLY A 222 -11.74 -19.37 5.53
C GLY A 222 -11.36 -19.39 7.01
N THR A 223 -11.19 -18.21 7.66
CA THR A 223 -10.79 -18.12 9.07
C THR A 223 -11.55 -17.02 9.80
N PRO A 224 -11.91 -17.20 11.08
CA PRO A 224 -12.50 -16.15 11.89
C PRO A 224 -11.61 -14.92 12.00
N LEU A 225 -12.20 -13.71 12.10
CA LEU A 225 -11.48 -12.46 12.22
C LEU A 225 -10.45 -12.46 13.36
N ALA A 226 -10.83 -13.01 14.54
CA ALA A 226 -9.93 -13.10 15.69
C ALA A 226 -8.67 -13.97 15.42
N ASP A 227 -8.79 -15.00 14.59
CA ASP A 227 -7.67 -15.87 14.21
C ASP A 227 -6.75 -15.19 13.19
N ALA A 228 -7.34 -14.48 12.24
CA ALA A 228 -6.59 -13.65 11.28
C ALA A 228 -5.82 -12.53 12.01
N GLU A 229 -6.43 -11.90 12.99
CA GLU A 229 -5.80 -10.88 13.85
C GLU A 229 -4.59 -11.46 14.61
N ARG A 230 -4.76 -12.62 15.27
CA ARG A 230 -3.64 -13.29 15.96
C ARG A 230 -2.51 -13.65 15.02
N THR A 231 -2.85 -14.14 13.82
CA THR A 231 -1.86 -14.50 12.79
C THR A 231 -1.10 -13.29 12.29
N PHE A 232 -1.80 -12.17 12.07
CA PHE A 232 -1.18 -10.89 11.72
C PHE A 232 -0.15 -10.48 12.77
N TRP A 233 -0.55 -10.42 14.05
CA TRP A 233 0.34 -10.04 15.14
C TRP A 233 1.53 -10.97 15.30
N ALA A 234 1.31 -12.29 15.21
CA ALA A 234 2.39 -13.26 15.26
C ALA A 234 3.43 -13.04 14.14
N SER A 235 2.97 -12.71 12.93
CA SER A 235 3.86 -12.42 11.80
C SER A 235 4.65 -11.13 12.00
N GLN A 236 4.01 -10.08 12.53
CA GLN A 236 4.66 -8.80 12.80
C GLN A 236 5.69 -8.92 13.93
N THR A 237 5.34 -9.62 15.02
CA THR A 237 6.23 -9.79 16.19
C THR A 237 7.55 -10.47 15.80
N LEU A 238 7.52 -11.44 14.89
CA LEU A 238 8.73 -12.12 14.38
C LEU A 238 9.69 -11.11 13.72
N TRP A 239 9.18 -10.24 12.84
CA TRP A 239 9.98 -9.22 12.16
C TRP A 239 10.58 -8.21 13.13
N TYR A 240 9.78 -7.70 14.09
CA TYR A 240 10.21 -6.64 15.00
C TYR A 240 11.15 -7.12 16.11
N ARG A 241 11.10 -8.38 16.50
CA ARG A 241 12.11 -8.96 17.42
C ARG A 241 13.48 -9.10 16.74
N TRP A 242 13.50 -9.42 15.44
CA TRP A 242 14.75 -9.64 14.72
C TRP A 242 15.38 -8.36 14.16
N VAL A 243 14.59 -7.36 13.74
CA VAL A 243 15.12 -6.10 13.18
C VAL A 243 16.01 -5.36 14.17
N PRO A 244 15.63 -5.08 15.42
CA PRO A 244 16.53 -4.43 16.39
C PRO A 244 17.78 -5.25 16.69
N PHE A 245 17.66 -6.59 16.70
CA PHE A 245 18.80 -7.48 16.89
C PHE A 245 19.75 -7.40 15.69
N LEU A 246 19.24 -7.50 14.46
CA LEU A 246 20.04 -7.47 13.23
C LEU A 246 20.66 -6.09 12.96
N THR A 247 20.01 -5.01 13.36
CA THR A 247 20.50 -3.63 13.22
C THR A 247 21.32 -3.16 14.43
N SER A 248 21.43 -4.00 15.48
CA SER A 248 22.23 -3.66 16.65
C SER A 248 23.71 -3.50 16.28
N SER A 249 24.35 -2.52 16.88
CA SER A 249 25.82 -2.32 16.74
C SER A 249 26.62 -3.58 17.07
N VAL A 250 26.12 -4.42 17.97
CA VAL A 250 26.74 -5.69 18.37
C VAL A 250 26.79 -6.66 17.18
N VAL A 251 25.69 -6.86 16.46
CA VAL A 251 25.65 -7.73 15.26
C VAL A 251 26.56 -7.18 14.17
N LEU A 252 26.55 -5.87 13.95
CA LEU A 252 27.44 -5.23 12.99
C LEU A 252 28.92 -5.49 13.34
N TRP A 253 29.30 -5.30 14.59
CA TRP A 253 30.67 -5.59 15.05
C TRP A 253 31.04 -7.06 14.95
N ILE A 254 30.12 -7.98 15.24
CA ILE A 254 30.33 -9.42 15.04
C ILE A 254 30.57 -9.71 13.56
N LEU A 255 29.78 -9.17 12.64
CA LEU A 255 29.95 -9.35 11.20
C LEU A 255 31.28 -8.81 10.70
N ILE A 256 31.67 -7.60 11.13
CA ILE A 256 32.97 -7.00 10.81
C ILE A 256 34.12 -7.91 11.32
N THR A 257 34.02 -8.38 12.55
CA THR A 257 35.03 -9.28 13.15
C THR A 257 35.13 -10.60 12.38
N LEU A 258 34.00 -11.22 12.04
CA LEU A 258 33.98 -12.46 11.26
C LEU A 258 34.59 -12.28 9.87
N LEU A 259 34.26 -11.16 9.19
CA LEU A 259 34.86 -10.81 7.90
C LEU A 259 36.35 -10.58 7.99
N ALA A 260 36.83 -9.88 9.03
CA ALA A 260 38.25 -9.67 9.28
C ALA A 260 38.97 -10.99 9.52
N LEU A 261 38.43 -11.85 10.37
CA LEU A 261 38.99 -13.18 10.64
C LEU A 261 39.01 -14.06 9.37
N TRP A 262 37.96 -14.01 8.55
CA TRP A 262 37.94 -14.71 7.29
C TRP A 262 38.99 -14.19 6.31
N ALA A 263 39.14 -12.87 6.19
CA ALA A 263 40.15 -12.25 5.34
C ALA A 263 41.59 -12.61 5.80
N ILE A 264 41.85 -12.59 7.12
CA ILE A 264 43.14 -13.00 7.69
C ILE A 264 43.42 -14.49 7.41
N ARG A 265 42.42 -15.37 7.60
CA ARG A 265 42.56 -16.79 7.29
C ARG A 265 42.83 -17.04 5.81
N ARG A 266 42.12 -16.32 4.93
CA ARG A 266 42.31 -16.41 3.47
C ARG A 266 43.71 -15.91 3.07
N ARG A 267 44.19 -14.82 3.68
CA ARG A 267 45.52 -14.29 3.44
C ARG A 267 46.61 -15.28 3.91
N ARG A 268 46.50 -15.81 5.12
CA ARG A 268 47.46 -16.82 5.65
C ARG A 268 47.54 -18.06 4.77
N LYS A 269 46.42 -18.56 4.24
CA LYS A 269 46.41 -19.68 3.28
C LYS A 269 47.14 -19.34 1.97
N ARG A 270 46.97 -18.12 1.47
CA ARG A 270 47.66 -17.66 0.25
C ARG A 270 49.15 -17.50 0.50
N ASP A 271 49.53 -16.92 1.64
CA ASP A 271 50.93 -16.71 2.00
C ASP A 271 51.63 -18.06 2.24
N ALA A 272 51.00 -19.01 2.90
CA ALA A 272 51.49 -20.37 3.07
C ALA A 272 51.69 -21.11 1.71
N ALA A 273 50.72 -20.96 0.77
CA ALA A 273 50.84 -21.54 -0.56
C ALA A 273 52.01 -20.90 -1.36
N ARG A 274 52.24 -19.59 -1.20
CA ARG A 274 53.39 -18.90 -1.82
C ARG A 274 54.70 -19.36 -1.26
N LEU A 275 54.79 -19.45 0.08
CA LEU A 275 56.00 -19.95 0.76
C LEU A 275 56.32 -21.39 0.38
N ALA A 276 55.32 -22.26 0.26
CA ALA A 276 55.48 -23.63 -0.21
C ALA A 276 55.94 -23.70 -1.68
N GLY A 277 55.45 -22.80 -2.53
CA GLY A 277 55.91 -22.68 -3.93
C GLY A 277 57.38 -22.26 -4.00
N TRP A 278 57.80 -21.26 -3.24
CA TRP A 278 59.19 -20.83 -3.19
C TRP A 278 60.10 -21.90 -2.64
N ALA A 279 59.73 -22.62 -1.58
CA ALA A 279 60.50 -23.74 -1.05
C ALA A 279 60.71 -24.85 -2.07
N ALA A 280 59.67 -25.18 -2.85
CA ALA A 280 59.75 -26.16 -3.93
C ALA A 280 60.65 -25.69 -5.11
N GLU A 281 60.61 -24.41 -5.46
CA GLU A 281 61.51 -23.82 -6.47
C GLU A 281 62.96 -23.83 -6.02
N GLU A 282 63.21 -23.52 -4.75
CA GLU A 282 64.55 -23.53 -4.16
C GLU A 282 65.15 -24.96 -4.05
N GLU A 283 64.30 -25.94 -3.71
CA GLU A 283 64.71 -27.36 -3.69
C GLU A 283 64.96 -27.89 -5.12
N ALA A 284 64.21 -27.48 -6.11
CA ALA A 284 64.42 -27.81 -7.51
C ALA A 284 65.74 -27.19 -8.06
N ALA A 285 66.09 -25.96 -7.64
CA ALA A 285 67.31 -25.28 -8.03
C ALA A 285 68.55 -25.85 -7.39
N GLN A 286 68.42 -26.52 -6.25
CA GLN A 286 69.56 -27.17 -5.52
C GLN A 286 69.76 -28.64 -5.92
N SER A 287 68.89 -29.20 -6.74
CA SER A 287 68.99 -30.57 -7.25
C SER A 287 70.23 -30.64 -8.21
N PRO A 288 71.16 -31.55 -8.00
CA PRO A 288 72.37 -31.64 -8.89
C PRO A 288 71.96 -32.06 -10.30
N GLU A 289 72.51 -31.41 -11.33
CA GLU A 289 72.32 -31.80 -12.74
C GLU A 289 72.63 -33.30 -12.91
N PRO A 290 71.80 -34.02 -13.67
CA PRO A 290 72.10 -35.42 -13.97
C PRO A 290 73.44 -35.51 -14.68
N PRO A 291 74.33 -36.51 -14.36
CA PRO A 291 75.64 -36.67 -14.99
C PRO A 291 75.45 -36.79 -16.53
N VAL A 292 76.13 -35.95 -17.24
CA VAL A 292 76.25 -36.03 -18.70
C VAL A 292 77.00 -37.31 -19.05
N VAL A 293 76.29 -38.32 -19.55
CA VAL A 293 76.89 -39.56 -20.08
C VAL A 293 77.39 -39.25 -21.49
N HIS A 294 78.75 -39.27 -21.64
CA HIS A 294 79.40 -39.18 -22.98
C HIS A 294 79.43 -40.53 -23.64
#